data_3a2bcbb395b516c3858e4f439684d64e
#
_entry.id   3a2bcbb395b516c3858e4f439684d64e
#
_cell.length_a   1.000
_cell.length_b   1.000
_cell.length_c   1.000
_cell.angle_alpha   90.00
_cell.angle_beta   90.00
_cell.angle_gamma   90.00
#
_symmetry.space_group_name_H-M   'P 1'
#
loop_
_entity.id
_entity.type
_entity.pdbx_description
1 polymer ?
#
loop_
_entity_poly.entity_id
_entity_poly.type
_entity_poly.pdbx_seq_one_letter_code
_entity_poly.pdbx_strand_id
1 'polypeptide(L)'
;SIDLENIAVAHPDIAEAAVIGIAHPKWDERPIVVAVKKPNASVTREALLAFFEGKVAKWWLPDDVVFVEQLPHTATGKLSKLTLRGQFKDYTLPA
;
A
#
# COMPACT_ATOMS: atom_id res chain seq x y z
N SER A 1 -2.55 5.34 -9.12
CA SER A 1 -2.13 4.16 -8.39
C SER A 1 -3.17 3.05 -8.34
N ILE A 2 -4.23 3.18 -9.15
CA ILE A 2 -5.22 2.10 -9.27
C ILE A 2 -4.54 0.79 -9.68
N ASP A 3 -3.56 0.87 -10.58
CA ASP A 3 -2.86 -0.32 -11.03
C ASP A 3 -2.10 -1.01 -9.90
N LEU A 4 -1.44 -0.24 -9.03
CA LEU A 4 -0.73 -0.81 -7.89
C LEU A 4 -1.70 -1.46 -6.90
N GLU A 5 -2.85 -0.82 -6.66
CA GLU A 5 -3.86 -1.38 -5.77
C GLU A 5 -4.41 -2.70 -6.32
N ASN A 6 -4.70 -2.74 -7.62
CA ASN A 6 -5.21 -3.95 -8.27
C ASN A 6 -4.19 -5.09 -8.21
N ILE A 7 -2.92 -4.78 -8.41
CA ILE A 7 -1.86 -5.79 -8.33
C ILE A 7 -1.77 -6.35 -6.91
N ALA A 8 -1.82 -5.45 -5.91
CA ALA A 8 -1.73 -5.90 -4.51
C ALA A 8 -2.86 -6.85 -4.14
N VAL A 9 -4.11 -6.52 -4.50
CA VAL A 9 -5.25 -7.37 -4.15
C VAL A 9 -5.30 -8.65 -4.98
N ALA A 10 -4.56 -8.72 -6.06
CA ALA A 10 -4.43 -9.96 -6.82
C ALA A 10 -3.60 -11.01 -6.08
N HIS A 11 -2.80 -10.59 -5.10
CA HIS A 11 -2.06 -11.54 -4.27
C HIS A 11 -3.04 -12.34 -3.41
N PRO A 12 -2.91 -13.68 -3.36
CA PRO A 12 -3.89 -14.52 -2.66
C PRO A 12 -4.02 -14.27 -1.16
N ASP A 13 -2.99 -13.68 -0.54
CA ASP A 13 -2.99 -13.40 0.90
C ASP A 13 -3.48 -12.00 1.26
N ILE A 14 -3.86 -11.18 0.29
CA ILE A 14 -4.26 -9.80 0.52
C ILE A 14 -5.77 -9.64 0.37
N ALA A 15 -6.42 -9.14 1.42
CA ALA A 15 -7.86 -8.90 1.41
C ALA A 15 -8.20 -7.52 0.84
N GLU A 16 -7.43 -6.50 1.23
CA GLU A 16 -7.63 -5.13 0.76
C GLU A 16 -6.28 -4.45 0.64
N ALA A 17 -6.19 -3.45 -0.22
CA ALA A 17 -4.98 -2.66 -0.35
C ALA A 17 -5.31 -1.26 -0.82
N ALA A 18 -4.52 -0.29 -0.38
CA ALA A 18 -4.58 1.09 -0.83
C ALA A 18 -3.17 1.57 -1.06
N VAL A 19 -2.99 2.49 -2.00
CA VAL A 19 -1.69 3.11 -2.26
C VAL A 19 -1.83 4.59 -1.96
N ILE A 20 -0.93 5.11 -1.14
CA ILE A 20 -0.88 6.54 -0.82
C ILE A 20 0.51 7.08 -1.09
N GLY A 21 0.60 8.40 -1.31
CA GLY A 21 1.89 9.07 -1.46
C GLY A 21 2.39 9.55 -0.12
N ILE A 22 3.67 9.28 0.14
CA ILE A 22 4.35 9.74 1.35
C ILE A 22 5.42 10.74 0.93
N ALA A 23 5.50 11.86 1.63
CA ALA A 23 6.46 12.90 1.31
C ALA A 23 7.89 12.35 1.31
N HIS A 24 8.65 12.76 0.30
CA HIS A 24 10.03 12.32 0.14
C HIS A 24 10.88 13.54 -0.24
N PRO A 25 12.02 13.75 0.42
CA PRO A 25 12.82 14.97 0.19
C PRO A 25 13.37 15.10 -1.22
N LYS A 26 13.51 14.00 -1.95
CA LYS A 26 14.09 14.02 -3.31
C LYS A 26 13.04 13.91 -4.39
N TRP A 27 11.96 13.15 -4.15
CA TRP A 27 10.98 12.80 -5.18
C TRP A 27 9.60 13.43 -4.95
N ASP A 28 9.48 14.39 -4.04
CA ASP A 28 8.23 14.98 -3.57
C ASP A 28 7.36 13.94 -2.86
N GLU A 29 6.92 12.91 -3.55
CA GLU A 29 6.14 11.81 -2.98
C GLU A 29 6.59 10.48 -3.52
N ARG A 30 6.53 9.46 -2.67
CA ARG A 30 6.76 8.09 -3.09
C ARG A 30 5.57 7.23 -2.66
N PRO A 31 5.17 6.24 -3.48
CA PRO A 31 4.03 5.41 -3.12
C PRO A 31 4.39 4.37 -2.06
N ILE A 32 3.48 4.16 -1.13
CA ILE A 32 3.53 2.99 -0.26
C ILE A 32 2.21 2.25 -0.37
N VAL A 33 2.25 0.93 -0.14
CA VAL A 33 1.06 0.10 -0.13
C VAL A 33 0.66 -0.13 1.32
N VAL A 34 -0.59 0.19 1.65
CA VAL A 34 -1.18 -0.13 2.95
C VAL A 34 -2.15 -1.26 2.72
N ALA A 35 -1.89 -2.41 3.30
CA ALA A 35 -2.63 -3.63 2.97
C ALA A 35 -3.21 -4.31 4.20
N VAL A 36 -4.34 -4.99 3.99
CA VAL A 36 -4.96 -5.85 5.00
C VAL A 36 -4.77 -7.30 4.53
N LYS A 37 -4.16 -8.12 5.38
CA LYS A 37 -3.97 -9.53 5.07
C LYS A 37 -5.25 -10.32 5.33
N LYS A 38 -5.45 -11.38 4.55
CA LYS A 38 -6.53 -12.31 4.82
C LYS A 38 -6.26 -13.07 6.12
N PRO A 39 -7.31 -13.60 6.79
CA PRO A 39 -7.10 -14.42 7.98
C PRO A 39 -6.12 -15.56 7.71
N ASN A 40 -5.20 -15.78 8.65
CA ASN A 40 -4.18 -16.83 8.57
C ASN A 40 -3.15 -16.66 7.45
N ALA A 41 -3.12 -15.48 6.80
CA ALA A 41 -2.14 -15.20 5.78
C ALA A 41 -0.78 -14.93 6.40
N SER A 42 0.28 -15.35 5.72
CA SER A 42 1.65 -15.21 6.21
C SER A 42 2.54 -14.38 5.28
N VAL A 43 1.96 -13.68 4.33
CA VAL A 43 2.72 -12.85 3.40
C VAL A 43 3.52 -11.80 4.17
N THR A 44 4.78 -11.60 3.75
CA THR A 44 5.64 -10.59 4.37
C THR A 44 5.68 -9.35 3.49
N ARG A 45 6.21 -8.25 4.05
CA ARG A 45 6.46 -7.02 3.32
C ARG A 45 7.31 -7.30 2.08
N GLU A 46 8.41 -8.04 2.27
CA GLU A 46 9.33 -8.36 1.19
C GLU A 46 8.68 -9.23 0.12
N ALA A 47 7.86 -10.17 0.52
CA ALA A 47 7.15 -11.04 -0.42
C ALA A 47 6.17 -10.23 -1.28
N LEU A 48 5.44 -9.29 -0.68
CA LEU A 48 4.50 -8.47 -1.43
C LEU A 48 5.24 -7.50 -2.35
N LEU A 49 6.35 -6.91 -1.90
CA LEU A 49 7.17 -6.05 -2.75
C LEU A 49 7.68 -6.84 -3.96
N ALA A 50 8.16 -8.07 -3.74
CA ALA A 50 8.63 -8.91 -4.83
C ALA A 50 7.50 -9.27 -5.80
N PHE A 51 6.26 -9.36 -5.31
CA PHE A 51 5.11 -9.65 -6.15
C PHE A 51 4.88 -8.55 -7.20
N PHE A 52 5.23 -7.31 -6.89
CA PHE A 52 5.11 -6.21 -7.84
C PHE A 52 6.18 -6.26 -8.94
N GLU A 53 7.32 -6.88 -8.66
CA GLU A 53 8.41 -6.91 -9.63
C GLU A 53 7.98 -7.64 -10.90
N GLY A 54 8.31 -7.05 -12.05
CA GLY A 54 7.91 -7.60 -13.34
C GLY A 54 6.47 -7.27 -13.74
N LYS A 55 5.67 -6.71 -12.84
CA LYS A 55 4.28 -6.33 -13.14
C LYS A 55 4.12 -4.85 -13.42
N VAL A 56 5.07 -4.03 -12.94
CA VAL A 56 5.08 -2.59 -13.19
C VAL A 56 6.50 -2.17 -13.51
N ALA A 57 6.64 -0.98 -14.08
CA ALA A 57 7.97 -0.40 -14.34
C ALA A 57 8.70 -0.17 -13.01
N LYS A 58 10.02 -0.25 -13.03
CA LYS A 58 10.82 -0.13 -11.81
C LYS A 58 10.54 1.16 -11.04
N TRP A 59 10.32 2.26 -11.73
CA TRP A 59 10.05 3.54 -11.08
C TRP A 59 8.66 3.65 -10.49
N TRP A 60 7.80 2.67 -10.75
CA TRP A 60 6.44 2.61 -10.20
C TRP A 60 6.36 1.67 -8.99
N LEU A 61 7.45 0.97 -8.68
CA LEU A 61 7.44 0.07 -7.54
C LEU A 61 7.21 0.86 -6.25
N PRO A 62 6.37 0.34 -5.32
CA PRO A 62 6.17 1.02 -4.04
C PRO A 62 7.46 0.97 -3.21
N ASP A 63 7.68 2.02 -2.42
CA ASP A 63 8.85 2.11 -1.56
C ASP A 63 8.70 1.26 -0.29
N ASP A 64 7.47 0.99 0.11
CA ASP A 64 7.23 0.21 1.32
C ASP A 64 5.85 -0.41 1.29
N VAL A 65 5.65 -1.40 2.15
CA VAL A 65 4.35 -2.03 2.38
C VAL A 65 4.12 -2.02 3.89
N VAL A 66 2.96 -1.52 4.31
CA VAL A 66 2.55 -1.52 5.71
C VAL A 66 1.29 -2.36 5.82
N PHE A 67 1.29 -3.33 6.74
CA PHE A 67 0.11 -4.13 7.00
C PHE A 67 -0.68 -3.53 8.16
N VAL A 68 -2.00 -3.43 7.98
CA VAL A 68 -2.91 -2.89 8.99
C VAL A 68 -4.07 -3.86 9.17
N GLU A 69 -4.80 -3.71 10.27
CA GLU A 69 -5.94 -4.59 10.55
C GLU A 69 -7.14 -4.24 9.68
N GLN A 70 -7.32 -2.96 9.37
CA GLN A 70 -8.42 -2.51 8.53
C GLN A 70 -8.06 -1.18 7.90
N LEU A 71 -8.69 -0.88 6.77
CA LEU A 71 -8.55 0.40 6.09
C LEU A 71 -9.74 1.30 6.43
N PRO A 72 -9.54 2.63 6.49
CA PRO A 72 -10.64 3.55 6.75
C PRO A 72 -11.59 3.62 5.56
N HIS A 73 -12.88 3.61 5.83
CA HIS A 73 -13.92 3.73 4.80
C HIS A 73 -14.87 4.86 5.15
N THR A 74 -15.47 5.46 4.11
CA THR A 74 -16.50 6.48 4.29
C THR A 74 -17.82 5.82 4.66
N ALA A 75 -18.83 6.65 5.01
CA ALA A 75 -20.16 6.15 5.34
C ALA A 75 -20.79 5.37 4.18
N THR A 76 -20.36 5.61 2.95
CA THR A 76 -20.85 4.86 1.78
C THR A 76 -20.06 3.60 1.50
N GLY A 77 -19.12 3.25 2.35
CA GLY A 77 -18.32 2.04 2.20
C GLY A 77 -17.10 2.18 1.31
N LYS A 78 -16.84 3.37 0.77
CA LYS A 78 -15.66 3.60 -0.07
C LYS A 78 -14.42 3.84 0.77
N LEU A 79 -13.27 3.39 0.26
CA LEU A 79 -11.98 3.64 0.91
C LEU A 79 -11.74 5.15 1.03
N SER A 80 -11.38 5.60 2.23
CA SER A 80 -11.07 7.01 2.48
C SER A 80 -9.54 7.21 2.46
N LYS A 81 -9.00 7.56 1.31
CA LYS A 81 -7.56 7.84 1.20
C LYS A 81 -7.16 9.06 1.99
N LEU A 82 -8.05 10.04 2.11
CA LEU A 82 -7.77 11.23 2.90
C LEU A 82 -7.54 10.88 4.38
N THR A 83 -8.41 10.05 4.94
CA THR A 83 -8.24 9.59 6.33
C THR A 83 -6.96 8.78 6.47
N LEU A 84 -6.70 7.89 5.50
CA LEU A 84 -5.51 7.06 5.53
C LEU A 84 -4.24 7.90 5.49
N ARG A 85 -4.18 8.92 4.63
CA ARG A 85 -3.04 9.84 4.59
C ARG A 85 -2.85 10.56 5.92
N GLY A 86 -3.95 10.93 6.58
CA GLY A 86 -3.87 11.55 7.90
C GLY A 86 -3.27 10.62 8.94
N GLN A 87 -3.58 9.33 8.87
CA GLN A 87 -3.01 8.34 9.79
C GLN A 87 -1.51 8.17 9.58
N PHE A 88 -1.01 8.46 8.37
CA PHE A 88 0.39 8.27 8.01
C PHE A 88 1.17 9.57 7.86
N LYS A 89 0.60 10.70 8.34
CA LYS A 89 1.25 12.01 8.15
C LYS A 89 2.65 12.08 8.76
N ASP A 90 2.89 11.34 9.84
CA ASP A 90 4.19 11.31 10.50
C ASP A 90 5.03 10.10 10.10
N TYR A 91 4.56 9.34 9.14
CA TYR A 91 5.28 8.17 8.67
C TYR A 91 6.54 8.59 7.90
N THR A 92 7.65 7.92 8.19
CA THR A 92 8.94 8.16 7.52
C THR A 92 9.29 6.97 6.65
N LEU A 93 9.62 7.23 5.39
CA LEU A 93 10.04 6.17 4.48
C LEU A 93 11.35 5.54 4.95
N PRO A 94 11.54 4.24 4.70
CA PRO A 94 12.82 3.59 4.99
C PRO A 94 13.95 4.26 4.20
N ALA A 95 15.07 4.39 4.84
CA ALA A 95 16.25 5.01 4.22
C ALA A 95 16.85 4.09 3.15
#